data_fb1c0eb73703a91145b68cb5beea1071
#
_entry.id   fb1c0eb73703a91145b68cb5beea1071
#
_cell.length_a   1.000
_cell.length_b   1.000
_cell.length_c   1.000
_cell.angle_alpha   90.00
_cell.angle_beta   90.00
_cell.angle_gamma   90.00
#
_symmetry.space_group_name_H-M   'P 1'
#
loop_
_entity.id
_entity.type
_entity.pdbx_description
1 polymer ?
#
loop_
_entity_poly.entity_id
_entity_poly.type
_entity_poly.pdbx_seq_one_letter_code
_entity_poly.pdbx_strand_id
1 'polypeptide(L)'
;RFARRVTKRDRKMIFIGPSWKIIRELGDKINTKRLARSLDVPTVPGSDRPIYDEMEAERIARSVFEFQVQQGIKRPLVLVKASAGGGGMGIEEVYDIDNFRSVYRRIRNYALRQFKDEGVLIEQRITDFNHLEVQIVSDRSGKNPVHFGTRNCSIQSTGLQKRVEVAPGFVPAQMDYSFDAAKVLQDIVHYSLTMARKVGYDNVGTWEWIVTRQGEPFLMEVNTRIQVENGVSARISSIRNHEGPVDLIAEQIRIGLGEPLGYTQDDVTFDGVGIEYRLIAEDPEHGFTPWVGRIERFAWKEEPWLTMLTHVPTDTPYEIPTEFDPNLALAIIWGKDLAEARERGVSFLDNLHLDGRNNAGEA
;
A
#
# COMPACT_ATOMS: atom_id res chain seq x y z
N ARG A 1 -4.35 -16.18 12.31
CA ARG A 1 -4.82 -17.51 12.81
C ARG A 1 -4.64 -18.61 11.77
N PHE A 2 -4.96 -18.38 10.50
CA PHE A 2 -4.86 -19.38 9.42
C PHE A 2 -3.43 -19.89 9.24
N ALA A 3 -2.45 -19.02 8.96
CA ALA A 3 -1.04 -19.39 8.80
C ALA A 3 -0.51 -20.27 9.95
N ARG A 4 -0.86 -19.92 11.22
CA ARG A 4 -0.48 -20.74 12.39
C ARG A 4 -1.13 -22.12 12.40
N ARG A 5 -2.36 -22.24 11.89
CA ARG A 5 -3.05 -23.54 11.82
C ARG A 5 -2.43 -24.43 10.76
N VAL A 6 -2.17 -23.90 9.57
CA VAL A 6 -1.48 -24.62 8.48
C VAL A 6 -0.17 -25.19 8.97
N THR A 7 0.71 -24.33 9.49
CA THR A 7 2.07 -24.74 9.95
C THR A 7 2.09 -25.69 11.15
N LYS A 8 1.00 -25.76 11.94
CA LYS A 8 0.92 -26.66 13.11
C LYS A 8 0.23 -27.98 12.83
N ARG A 9 -0.71 -28.00 11.88
CA ARG A 9 -1.60 -29.14 11.65
C ARG A 9 -0.93 -30.23 10.83
N ASP A 10 -0.18 -29.84 9.82
CA ASP A 10 0.50 -30.80 8.94
C ASP A 10 1.88 -30.23 8.55
N ARG A 11 2.94 -30.97 8.87
CA ARG A 11 4.32 -30.62 8.51
C ARG A 11 4.59 -30.68 7.01
N LYS A 12 3.68 -31.27 6.22
CA LYS A 12 3.75 -31.34 4.76
C LYS A 12 3.12 -30.11 4.08
N MET A 13 2.29 -29.35 4.82
CA MET A 13 1.68 -28.13 4.28
C MET A 13 2.58 -26.93 4.54
N ILE A 14 2.84 -26.18 3.48
CA ILE A 14 3.65 -24.94 3.51
C ILE A 14 2.71 -23.75 3.36
N PHE A 15 2.83 -22.81 4.27
CA PHE A 15 2.18 -21.50 4.13
C PHE A 15 3.09 -20.58 3.31
N ILE A 16 2.67 -20.22 2.09
CA ILE A 16 3.36 -19.28 1.22
C ILE A 16 3.03 -17.87 1.70
N GLY A 17 4.01 -17.18 2.27
CA GLY A 17 3.89 -15.88 2.89
C GLY A 17 4.73 -15.77 4.17
N PRO A 18 4.76 -14.62 4.84
CA PRO A 18 5.50 -14.45 6.08
C PRO A 18 5.03 -15.39 7.17
N SER A 19 5.91 -15.73 8.10
CA SER A 19 5.55 -16.60 9.23
C SER A 19 4.42 -15.98 10.05
N TRP A 20 3.62 -16.82 10.69
CA TRP A 20 2.51 -16.36 11.52
C TRP A 20 2.97 -15.42 12.68
N LYS A 21 4.23 -15.51 13.09
CA LYS A 21 4.82 -14.62 14.10
C LYS A 21 4.96 -13.21 13.54
N ILE A 22 5.54 -13.08 12.35
CA ILE A 22 5.68 -11.82 11.62
C ILE A 22 4.32 -11.20 11.32
N ILE A 23 3.37 -12.00 10.79
CA ILE A 23 1.99 -11.54 10.52
C ILE A 23 1.33 -11.00 11.81
N ARG A 24 1.56 -11.63 12.95
CA ARG A 24 1.00 -11.15 14.23
C ARG A 24 1.68 -9.87 14.72
N GLU A 25 3.00 -9.78 14.55
CA GLU A 25 3.80 -8.64 15.03
C GLU A 25 3.51 -7.37 14.23
N LEU A 26 3.59 -7.47 12.89
CA LEU A 26 3.47 -6.34 11.98
C LEU A 26 2.06 -6.15 11.42
N GLY A 27 1.17 -7.13 11.51
CA GLY A 27 -0.23 -7.00 11.13
C GLY A 27 -1.10 -6.29 12.18
N ASP A 28 -0.55 -6.01 13.35
CA ASP A 28 -1.16 -5.21 14.40
C ASP A 28 -0.57 -3.79 14.34
N LYS A 29 -1.43 -2.81 14.04
CA LYS A 29 -1.01 -1.40 13.86
C LYS A 29 -0.32 -0.82 15.11
N ILE A 30 -0.76 -1.24 16.29
CA ILE A 30 -0.20 -0.77 17.57
C ILE A 30 1.19 -1.33 17.79
N ASN A 31 1.35 -2.65 17.59
CA ASN A 31 2.66 -3.30 17.70
C ASN A 31 3.64 -2.74 16.68
N THR A 32 3.20 -2.53 15.44
CA THR A 32 4.00 -1.92 14.38
C THR A 32 4.45 -0.50 14.74
N LYS A 33 3.54 0.34 15.24
CA LYS A 33 3.86 1.70 15.67
C LYS A 33 4.82 1.73 16.86
N ARG A 34 4.63 0.83 17.83
CA ARG A 34 5.54 0.71 18.98
C ARG A 34 6.93 0.24 18.57
N LEU A 35 7.01 -0.75 17.68
CA LEU A 35 8.27 -1.20 17.10
C LEU A 35 8.97 -0.07 16.37
N ALA A 36 8.27 0.64 15.48
CA ALA A 36 8.82 1.76 14.73
C ALA A 36 9.45 2.80 15.66
N ARG A 37 8.71 3.26 16.68
CA ARG A 37 9.21 4.22 17.67
C ARG A 37 10.43 3.72 18.44
N SER A 38 10.50 2.42 18.78
CA SER A 38 11.66 1.85 19.46
C SER A 38 12.93 1.81 18.59
N LEU A 39 12.81 2.11 17.32
CA LEU A 39 13.88 2.16 16.31
C LEU A 39 14.05 3.57 15.74
N ASP A 40 13.46 4.58 16.38
CA ASP A 40 13.46 5.98 15.93
C ASP A 40 12.88 6.16 14.52
N VAL A 41 12.01 5.24 14.09
CA VAL A 41 11.27 5.34 12.82
C VAL A 41 10.07 6.27 13.01
N PRO A 42 9.95 7.33 12.19
CA PRO A 42 8.85 8.28 12.32
C PRO A 42 7.48 7.62 12.11
N THR A 43 6.55 7.95 13.00
CA THR A 43 5.16 7.48 12.94
C THR A 43 4.21 8.66 13.05
N VAL A 44 3.02 8.54 12.47
CA VAL A 44 1.99 9.59 12.60
C VAL A 44 1.83 9.99 14.07
N PRO A 45 1.93 11.30 14.41
CA PRO A 45 1.75 11.78 15.77
C PRO A 45 0.42 11.37 16.37
N GLY A 46 0.41 11.03 17.66
CA GLY A 46 -0.80 10.60 18.37
C GLY A 46 -0.53 9.51 19.40
N SER A 47 -1.57 8.76 19.77
CA SER A 47 -1.48 7.68 20.75
C SER A 47 -0.62 6.51 20.25
N ASP A 48 0.05 5.84 21.16
CA ASP A 48 0.89 4.65 20.93
C ASP A 48 0.26 3.35 21.43
N ARG A 49 -0.93 3.48 22.03
CA ARG A 49 -1.73 2.39 22.56
C ARG A 49 -3.21 2.72 22.48
N PRO A 50 -4.10 1.73 22.61
CA PRO A 50 -5.51 2.00 22.78
C PRO A 50 -5.75 2.81 24.06
N ILE A 51 -6.55 3.83 23.96
CA ILE A 51 -6.94 4.69 25.09
C ILE A 51 -8.37 4.33 25.46
N TYR A 52 -8.56 4.05 26.74
CA TYR A 52 -9.85 3.67 27.33
C TYR A 52 -10.42 4.76 28.24
N ASP A 53 -9.57 5.66 28.71
CA ASP A 53 -9.94 6.78 29.56
C ASP A 53 -10.20 8.03 28.72
N GLU A 54 -11.35 8.67 28.92
CA GLU A 54 -11.80 9.84 28.15
C GLU A 54 -10.92 11.08 28.45
N MET A 55 -10.46 11.25 29.68
CA MET A 55 -9.63 12.41 30.04
C MET A 55 -8.24 12.29 29.46
N GLU A 56 -7.68 11.08 29.48
CA GLU A 56 -6.40 10.81 28.80
C GLU A 56 -6.53 11.02 27.31
N ALA A 57 -7.59 10.52 26.69
CA ALA A 57 -7.89 10.69 25.27
C ALA A 57 -7.95 12.17 24.88
N GLU A 58 -8.67 12.98 25.64
CA GLU A 58 -8.78 14.43 25.39
C GLU A 58 -7.43 15.13 25.53
N ARG A 59 -6.63 14.80 26.55
CA ARG A 59 -5.29 15.38 26.72
C ARG A 59 -4.38 15.10 25.51
N ILE A 60 -4.40 13.85 24.98
CA ILE A 60 -3.64 13.49 23.78
C ILE A 60 -4.15 14.26 22.57
N ALA A 61 -5.48 14.33 22.39
CA ALA A 61 -6.09 15.05 21.27
C ALA A 61 -5.72 16.55 21.28
N ARG A 62 -5.79 17.22 22.44
CA ARG A 62 -5.38 18.61 22.59
C ARG A 62 -3.90 18.80 22.28
N SER A 63 -3.02 17.92 22.77
CA SER A 63 -1.59 17.97 22.46
C SER A 63 -1.32 17.83 20.95
N VAL A 64 -1.99 16.90 20.26
CA VAL A 64 -1.89 16.72 18.81
C VAL A 64 -2.43 17.94 18.06
N PHE A 65 -3.51 18.53 18.53
CA PHE A 65 -4.11 19.71 17.93
C PHE A 65 -3.21 20.95 18.09
N GLU A 66 -2.70 21.19 19.30
CA GLU A 66 -1.78 22.28 19.62
C GLU A 66 -0.47 22.17 18.83
N PHE A 67 0.08 20.96 18.69
CA PHE A 67 1.25 20.71 17.86
C PHE A 67 1.02 21.16 16.41
N GLN A 68 -0.13 20.83 15.81
CA GLN A 68 -0.48 21.25 14.46
C GLN A 68 -0.58 22.78 14.34
N VAL A 69 -1.17 23.44 15.34
CA VAL A 69 -1.25 24.91 15.40
C VAL A 69 0.16 25.53 15.42
N GLN A 70 1.06 24.97 16.24
CA GLN A 70 2.46 25.42 16.32
C GLN A 70 3.22 25.23 15.00
N GLN A 71 2.89 24.18 14.24
CA GLN A 71 3.41 23.94 12.89
C GLN A 71 2.78 24.84 11.82
N GLY A 72 1.89 25.74 12.18
CA GLY A 72 1.22 26.67 11.26
C GLY A 72 0.16 25.99 10.37
N ILE A 73 -0.34 24.83 10.74
CA ILE A 73 -1.42 24.16 10.02
C ILE A 73 -2.71 24.96 10.23
N LYS A 74 -3.25 25.52 9.14
CA LYS A 74 -4.41 26.41 9.17
C LYS A 74 -5.70 25.74 9.67
N ARG A 75 -5.83 24.45 9.46
CA ARG A 75 -6.99 23.64 9.88
C ARG A 75 -6.49 22.39 10.59
N PRO A 76 -6.09 22.51 11.86
CA PRO A 76 -5.67 21.36 12.65
C PRO A 76 -6.82 20.38 12.79
N LEU A 77 -6.50 19.09 12.75
CA LEU A 77 -7.49 18.03 12.66
C LEU A 77 -6.97 16.76 13.35
N VAL A 78 -7.80 16.21 14.21
CA VAL A 78 -7.50 14.95 14.91
C VAL A 78 -8.42 13.84 14.40
N LEU A 79 -7.84 12.68 14.15
CA LEU A 79 -8.58 11.44 13.88
C LEU A 79 -8.80 10.67 15.17
N VAL A 80 -10.03 10.22 15.36
CA VAL A 80 -10.44 9.30 16.42
C VAL A 80 -10.83 7.98 15.77
N LYS A 81 -10.13 6.90 16.11
CA LYS A 81 -10.25 5.60 15.43
C LYS A 81 -10.52 4.49 16.45
N ALA A 82 -11.38 3.54 16.11
CA ALA A 82 -11.47 2.28 16.85
C ALA A 82 -10.17 1.49 16.73
N SER A 83 -9.57 1.05 17.85
CA SER A 83 -8.27 0.35 17.86
C SER A 83 -8.28 -0.97 17.10
N ALA A 84 -9.39 -1.70 17.16
CA ALA A 84 -9.59 -2.96 16.47
C ALA A 84 -10.21 -2.82 15.06
N GLY A 85 -10.45 -1.58 14.61
CA GLY A 85 -11.05 -1.27 13.32
C GLY A 85 -10.07 -1.36 12.15
N GLY A 86 -10.61 -1.56 10.95
CA GLY A 86 -9.87 -1.57 9.68
C GLY A 86 -10.78 -1.18 8.53
N GLY A 87 -10.18 -0.90 7.35
CA GLY A 87 -10.95 -0.58 6.14
C GLY A 87 -11.78 0.71 6.22
N GLY A 88 -11.34 1.71 6.99
CA GLY A 88 -12.05 3.00 7.11
C GLY A 88 -13.25 3.02 8.06
N MET A 89 -13.62 1.88 8.66
CA MET A 89 -14.74 1.79 9.60
C MET A 89 -14.33 2.20 11.02
N GLY A 90 -15.21 2.95 11.71
CA GLY A 90 -14.94 3.40 13.08
C GLY A 90 -13.89 4.48 13.15
N ILE A 91 -13.89 5.42 12.21
CA ILE A 91 -13.02 6.59 12.15
C ILE A 91 -13.90 7.84 12.06
N GLU A 92 -13.59 8.84 12.88
CA GLU A 92 -14.20 10.17 12.78
C GLU A 92 -13.14 11.27 12.90
N GLU A 93 -13.40 12.39 12.23
CA GLU A 93 -12.56 13.58 12.22
C GLU A 93 -13.07 14.60 13.23
N VAL A 94 -12.15 15.21 13.98
CA VAL A 94 -12.41 16.25 14.96
C VAL A 94 -11.76 17.55 14.50
N TYR A 95 -12.57 18.46 13.97
CA TYR A 95 -12.16 19.80 13.51
C TYR A 95 -12.19 20.84 14.64
N ASP A 96 -13.07 20.65 15.60
CA ASP A 96 -13.19 21.47 16.79
C ASP A 96 -12.89 20.62 18.03
N ILE A 97 -11.81 20.97 18.70
CA ILE A 97 -11.30 20.19 19.84
C ILE A 97 -12.30 20.14 21.02
N ASP A 98 -13.20 21.12 21.12
CA ASP A 98 -14.20 21.12 22.18
C ASP A 98 -15.31 20.09 21.95
N ASN A 99 -15.48 19.64 20.70
CA ASN A 99 -16.37 18.54 20.34
C ASN A 99 -15.73 17.14 20.51
N PHE A 100 -14.46 17.06 20.89
CA PHE A 100 -13.70 15.80 20.96
C PHE A 100 -14.39 14.73 21.80
N ARG A 101 -14.87 15.07 23.00
CA ARG A 101 -15.49 14.09 23.91
C ARG A 101 -16.70 13.40 23.30
N SER A 102 -17.51 14.14 22.56
CA SER A 102 -18.70 13.62 21.90
C SER A 102 -18.30 12.60 20.80
N VAL A 103 -17.29 12.91 20.01
CA VAL A 103 -16.73 12.00 18.98
C VAL A 103 -16.09 10.77 19.62
N TYR A 104 -15.27 10.96 20.66
CA TYR A 104 -14.65 9.86 21.39
C TYR A 104 -15.69 8.84 21.91
N ARG A 105 -16.77 9.31 22.54
CA ARG A 105 -17.84 8.44 23.05
C ARG A 105 -18.55 7.68 21.93
N ARG A 106 -18.78 8.31 20.77
CA ARG A 106 -19.39 7.63 19.61
C ARG A 106 -18.49 6.51 19.09
N ILE A 107 -17.21 6.80 18.87
CA ILE A 107 -16.24 5.81 18.36
C ILE A 107 -16.00 4.70 19.36
N ARG A 108 -15.86 5.00 20.65
CA ARG A 108 -15.75 4.01 21.73
C ARG A 108 -16.96 3.06 21.76
N ASN A 109 -18.18 3.60 21.70
CA ASN A 109 -19.40 2.81 21.67
C ASN A 109 -19.54 1.97 20.41
N TYR A 110 -19.10 2.50 19.26
CA TYR A 110 -19.02 1.77 18.01
C TYR A 110 -18.03 0.59 18.12
N ALA A 111 -16.82 0.85 18.61
CA ALA A 111 -15.78 -0.15 18.82
C ALA A 111 -16.24 -1.30 19.71
N LEU A 112 -16.86 -0.97 20.84
CA LEU A 112 -17.41 -1.96 21.77
C LEU A 112 -18.47 -2.85 21.09
N ARG A 113 -19.38 -2.26 20.31
CA ARG A 113 -20.46 -3.02 19.64
C ARG A 113 -19.92 -3.93 18.55
N GLN A 114 -19.04 -3.40 17.69
CA GLN A 114 -18.56 -4.11 16.49
C GLN A 114 -17.42 -5.08 16.80
N PHE A 115 -16.49 -4.68 17.66
CA PHE A 115 -15.23 -5.42 17.85
C PHE A 115 -15.11 -6.05 19.25
N LYS A 116 -16.04 -5.74 20.16
CA LYS A 116 -15.98 -6.16 21.58
C LYS A 116 -14.74 -5.62 22.32
N ASP A 117 -14.21 -4.51 21.84
CA ASP A 117 -13.11 -3.75 22.41
C ASP A 117 -13.43 -2.26 22.29
N GLU A 118 -13.38 -1.53 23.40
CA GLU A 118 -13.70 -0.10 23.47
C GLU A 118 -12.48 0.82 23.30
N GLY A 119 -11.31 0.23 23.01
CA GLY A 119 -10.06 0.97 22.81
C GLY A 119 -10.13 1.92 21.60
N VAL A 120 -9.65 3.14 21.77
CA VAL A 120 -9.64 4.19 20.76
C VAL A 120 -8.21 4.68 20.53
N LEU A 121 -7.84 4.89 19.28
CA LEU A 121 -6.61 5.54 18.87
C LEU A 121 -6.89 7.00 18.49
N ILE A 122 -5.97 7.88 18.81
CA ILE A 122 -6.03 9.30 18.51
C ILE A 122 -4.80 9.65 17.71
N GLU A 123 -4.98 10.22 16.53
CA GLU A 123 -3.86 10.53 15.62
C GLU A 123 -4.07 11.88 14.95
N GLN A 124 -2.96 12.50 14.57
CA GLN A 124 -2.98 13.63 13.65
C GLN A 124 -3.57 13.18 12.31
N ARG A 125 -4.47 13.99 11.75
CA ARG A 125 -4.86 13.83 10.35
C ARG A 125 -3.83 14.55 9.47
N ILE A 126 -3.09 13.80 8.71
CA ILE A 126 -2.21 14.36 7.69
C ILE A 126 -3.03 14.46 6.40
N THR A 127 -3.11 15.66 5.87
CA THR A 127 -3.74 15.98 4.58
C THR A 127 -2.67 16.33 3.57
N ASP A 128 -2.99 16.24 2.29
CA ASP A 128 -2.05 16.61 1.22
C ASP A 128 -0.69 15.91 1.31
N PHE A 129 -0.70 14.61 1.25
CA PHE A 129 0.49 13.78 1.33
C PHE A 129 0.68 12.92 0.08
N ASN A 130 1.89 12.43 -0.11
CA ASN A 130 2.17 11.34 -1.03
C ASN A 130 2.11 10.01 -0.27
N HIS A 131 1.39 9.05 -0.82
CA HIS A 131 1.39 7.67 -0.35
C HIS A 131 2.52 6.92 -1.04
N LEU A 132 3.58 6.64 -0.30
CA LEU A 132 4.73 5.88 -0.80
C LEU A 132 4.77 4.49 -0.20
N GLU A 133 5.42 3.59 -0.89
CA GLU A 133 5.62 2.22 -0.48
C GLU A 133 7.06 1.76 -0.72
N VAL A 134 7.54 0.87 0.15
CA VAL A 134 8.83 0.17 -0.03
C VAL A 134 8.57 -1.32 -0.14
N GLN A 135 8.94 -1.93 -1.26
CA GLN A 135 8.84 -3.36 -1.50
C GLN A 135 10.01 -4.08 -0.85
N ILE A 136 9.75 -4.96 0.11
CA ILE A 136 10.77 -5.76 0.80
C ILE A 136 10.60 -7.24 0.46
N VAL A 137 11.73 -7.91 0.31
CA VAL A 137 11.84 -9.37 0.17
C VAL A 137 12.93 -9.88 1.10
N SER A 138 12.68 -10.97 1.78
CA SER A 138 13.66 -11.63 2.65
C SER A 138 13.42 -13.12 2.68
N ASP A 139 14.48 -13.92 2.73
CA ASP A 139 14.33 -15.36 2.89
C ASP A 139 13.93 -15.75 4.33
N ARG A 140 13.72 -17.05 4.55
CA ARG A 140 13.29 -17.58 5.85
C ARG A 140 14.29 -17.34 7.00
N SER A 141 15.53 -16.97 6.71
CA SER A 141 16.51 -16.61 7.75
C SER A 141 16.20 -15.26 8.39
N GLY A 142 15.53 -14.36 7.65
CA GLY A 142 15.22 -12.98 8.08
C GLY A 142 16.45 -12.09 8.30
N LYS A 143 17.65 -12.55 7.88
CA LYS A 143 18.92 -11.84 8.19
C LYS A 143 19.23 -10.72 7.22
N ASN A 144 18.96 -10.96 5.93
CA ASN A 144 19.36 -10.06 4.84
C ASN A 144 18.15 -9.65 3.99
N PRO A 145 17.22 -8.83 4.53
CA PRO A 145 16.15 -8.29 3.72
C PRO A 145 16.72 -7.35 2.65
N VAL A 146 16.17 -7.45 1.44
CA VAL A 146 16.46 -6.58 0.30
C VAL A 146 15.21 -5.81 -0.08
N HIS A 147 15.38 -4.62 -0.71
CA HIS A 147 14.27 -3.89 -1.27
C HIS A 147 14.25 -3.93 -2.80
N PHE A 148 13.06 -3.92 -3.36
CA PHE A 148 12.80 -3.81 -4.80
C PHE A 148 12.21 -2.43 -5.13
N GLY A 149 12.84 -1.38 -4.60
CA GLY A 149 12.48 0.01 -4.84
C GLY A 149 11.26 0.49 -4.08
N THR A 150 10.82 1.66 -4.50
CA THR A 150 9.71 2.40 -3.93
C THR A 150 8.62 2.61 -4.97
N ARG A 151 7.36 2.75 -4.53
CA ARG A 151 6.21 3.10 -5.37
C ARG A 151 5.53 4.36 -4.83
N ASN A 152 4.96 5.15 -5.72
CA ASN A 152 4.02 6.22 -5.40
C ASN A 152 2.61 5.76 -5.76
N CYS A 153 1.76 5.66 -4.78
CA CYS A 153 0.38 5.19 -4.90
C CYS A 153 -0.63 6.30 -4.53
N SER A 154 -0.27 7.57 -4.76
CA SER A 154 -1.07 8.74 -4.34
C SER A 154 -2.31 8.95 -5.20
N ILE A 155 -2.34 8.43 -6.44
CA ILE A 155 -3.50 8.55 -7.32
C ILE A 155 -4.52 7.47 -6.92
N GLN A 156 -5.53 7.92 -6.19
CA GLN A 156 -6.56 7.05 -5.60
C GLN A 156 -7.96 7.61 -5.86
N SER A 157 -8.96 6.75 -5.83
CA SER A 157 -10.37 7.17 -5.83
C SER A 157 -10.76 7.79 -4.49
N THR A 158 -11.95 8.37 -4.43
CA THR A 158 -12.55 8.88 -3.18
C THR A 158 -12.69 7.81 -2.10
N GLY A 159 -12.76 6.53 -2.48
CA GLY A 159 -12.76 5.38 -1.57
C GLY A 159 -11.36 4.87 -1.20
N LEU A 160 -10.30 5.65 -1.47
CA LEU A 160 -8.90 5.30 -1.20
C LEU A 160 -8.40 4.06 -1.98
N GLN A 161 -9.08 3.70 -3.07
CA GLN A 161 -8.63 2.63 -3.94
C GLN A 161 -7.59 3.18 -4.92
N LYS A 162 -6.42 2.54 -4.97
CA LYS A 162 -5.32 2.91 -5.87
C LYS A 162 -5.75 2.77 -7.33
N ARG A 163 -5.31 3.70 -8.18
CA ARG A 163 -5.64 3.78 -9.61
C ARG A 163 -4.43 3.73 -10.51
N VAL A 164 -3.39 4.46 -10.10
CA VAL A 164 -2.13 4.55 -10.83
C VAL A 164 -1.01 4.49 -9.80
N GLU A 165 -0.04 3.62 -10.06
CA GLU A 165 1.17 3.48 -9.28
C GLU A 165 2.40 3.77 -10.13
N VAL A 166 3.37 4.48 -9.54
CA VAL A 166 4.62 4.85 -10.22
C VAL A 166 5.82 4.34 -9.44
N ALA A 167 6.77 3.73 -10.10
CA ALA A 167 8.06 3.33 -9.56
C ALA A 167 9.21 3.93 -10.39
N PRO A 168 10.24 4.53 -9.73
CA PRO A 168 10.37 4.77 -8.30
C PRO A 168 9.34 5.78 -7.77
N GLY A 169 9.13 5.81 -6.44
CA GLY A 169 8.11 6.62 -5.78
C GLY A 169 8.24 8.13 -6.00
N PHE A 170 9.46 8.64 -6.17
CA PHE A 170 9.78 9.97 -6.68
C PHE A 170 10.82 9.86 -7.78
N VAL A 171 10.87 10.84 -8.68
CA VAL A 171 11.79 10.91 -9.81
C VAL A 171 12.55 12.26 -9.75
N PRO A 172 13.48 12.45 -8.78
CA PRO A 172 14.11 13.75 -8.50
C PRO A 172 14.87 14.36 -9.68
N ALA A 173 15.41 13.51 -10.56
CA ALA A 173 16.14 13.98 -11.75
C ALA A 173 15.21 14.57 -12.84
N GLN A 174 13.89 14.42 -12.70
CA GLN A 174 12.93 14.74 -13.76
C GLN A 174 11.74 15.58 -13.27
N MET A 175 11.60 15.75 -11.97
CA MET A 175 10.54 16.53 -11.34
C MET A 175 11.08 17.37 -10.19
N ASP A 176 10.60 18.59 -10.09
CA ASP A 176 10.90 19.48 -8.97
C ASP A 176 10.01 19.14 -7.77
N TYR A 177 10.63 19.04 -6.61
CA TYR A 177 9.97 18.86 -5.32
C TYR A 177 10.35 19.99 -4.38
N SER A 178 9.47 20.38 -3.47
CA SER A 178 9.75 21.39 -2.44
C SER A 178 10.69 20.88 -1.32
N PHE A 179 11.16 19.65 -1.43
CA PHE A 179 12.03 18.97 -0.47
C PHE A 179 13.02 18.06 -1.21
N ASP A 180 14.03 17.55 -0.50
CA ASP A 180 14.98 16.57 -1.04
C ASP A 180 14.32 15.19 -1.19
N ALA A 181 13.71 14.97 -2.36
CA ALA A 181 12.98 13.75 -2.65
C ALA A 181 13.90 12.51 -2.70
N ALA A 182 15.17 12.66 -3.11
CA ALA A 182 16.14 11.56 -3.11
C ALA A 182 16.45 11.11 -1.68
N LYS A 183 16.66 12.07 -0.78
CA LYS A 183 16.87 11.77 0.64
C LYS A 183 15.66 11.10 1.26
N VAL A 184 14.45 11.57 0.98
CA VAL A 184 13.21 10.96 1.50
C VAL A 184 13.10 9.49 1.07
N LEU A 185 13.38 9.18 -0.20
CA LEU A 185 13.39 7.78 -0.68
C LEU A 185 14.43 6.93 0.05
N GLN A 186 15.63 7.46 0.27
CA GLN A 186 16.68 6.77 1.02
C GLN A 186 16.25 6.53 2.48
N ASP A 187 15.67 7.53 3.13
CA ASP A 187 15.22 7.44 4.53
C ASP A 187 14.14 6.36 4.71
N ILE A 188 13.08 6.36 3.87
CA ILE A 188 12.01 5.36 3.98
C ILE A 188 12.49 3.94 3.69
N VAL A 189 13.42 3.78 2.75
CA VAL A 189 14.07 2.48 2.48
C VAL A 189 14.89 2.04 3.68
N HIS A 190 15.72 2.93 4.23
CA HIS A 190 16.54 2.65 5.41
C HIS A 190 15.67 2.23 6.61
N TYR A 191 14.63 2.98 6.92
CA TYR A 191 13.71 2.68 8.01
C TYR A 191 12.99 1.33 7.80
N SER A 192 12.53 1.07 6.58
CA SER A 192 11.86 -0.18 6.23
C SER A 192 12.77 -1.39 6.41
N LEU A 193 14.02 -1.32 5.93
CA LEU A 193 15.02 -2.36 6.09
C LEU A 193 15.42 -2.55 7.55
N THR A 194 15.53 -1.46 8.32
CA THR A 194 15.85 -1.50 9.77
C THR A 194 14.76 -2.26 10.53
N MET A 195 13.50 -1.95 10.27
CA MET A 195 12.38 -2.66 10.86
C MET A 195 12.34 -4.13 10.43
N ALA A 196 12.53 -4.40 9.13
CA ALA A 196 12.54 -5.76 8.59
C ALA A 196 13.62 -6.64 9.23
N ARG A 197 14.84 -6.12 9.37
CA ARG A 197 15.95 -6.81 10.09
C ARG A 197 15.62 -7.06 11.55
N LYS A 198 15.04 -6.06 12.23
CA LYS A 198 14.73 -6.14 13.67
C LYS A 198 13.75 -7.27 13.99
N VAL A 199 12.73 -7.47 13.14
CA VAL A 199 11.74 -8.52 13.34
C VAL A 199 12.14 -9.86 12.72
N GLY A 200 13.23 -9.90 11.95
CA GLY A 200 13.59 -11.06 11.13
C GLY A 200 12.52 -11.37 10.09
N TYR A 201 12.18 -10.35 9.27
CA TYR A 201 11.14 -10.50 8.24
C TYR A 201 11.53 -11.61 7.26
N ASP A 202 10.58 -12.52 6.95
CA ASP A 202 10.90 -13.83 6.38
C ASP A 202 10.12 -14.18 5.11
N ASN A 203 9.67 -13.18 4.34
CA ASN A 203 9.02 -13.37 3.04
C ASN A 203 8.88 -12.02 2.30
N VAL A 204 7.91 -11.90 1.40
CA VAL A 204 7.57 -10.67 0.67
C VAL A 204 6.61 -9.81 1.49
N GLY A 205 6.84 -8.50 1.51
CA GLY A 205 5.97 -7.53 2.18
C GLY A 205 6.22 -6.10 1.75
N THR A 206 5.36 -5.20 2.18
CA THR A 206 5.39 -3.78 1.80
C THR A 206 5.25 -2.89 3.02
N TRP A 207 6.12 -1.90 3.14
CA TRP A 207 6.05 -0.83 4.14
C TRP A 207 5.41 0.39 3.52
N GLU A 208 4.27 0.83 4.04
CA GLU A 208 3.51 1.97 3.53
C GLU A 208 3.82 3.23 4.34
N TRP A 209 4.03 4.33 3.62
CA TRP A 209 4.49 5.61 4.14
C TRP A 209 3.59 6.75 3.69
N ILE A 210 3.34 7.68 4.59
CA ILE A 210 2.83 9.01 4.28
C ILE A 210 4.03 9.94 4.20
N VAL A 211 4.19 10.68 3.10
CA VAL A 211 5.18 11.74 2.96
C VAL A 211 4.47 13.05 2.78
N THR A 212 4.64 13.97 3.72
CA THR A 212 4.01 15.30 3.70
C THR A 212 4.53 16.15 2.54
N ARG A 213 3.89 17.29 2.27
CA ARG A 213 4.40 18.27 1.29
C ARG A 213 5.76 18.89 1.67
N GLN A 214 6.15 18.79 2.94
CA GLN A 214 7.45 19.22 3.44
C GLN A 214 8.51 18.12 3.35
N GLY A 215 8.15 16.93 2.88
CA GLY A 215 9.05 15.78 2.78
C GLY A 215 9.22 14.98 4.07
N GLU A 216 8.35 15.18 5.06
CA GLU A 216 8.41 14.42 6.31
C GLU A 216 7.76 13.03 6.11
N PRO A 217 8.52 11.93 6.28
CA PRO A 217 7.96 10.58 6.15
C PRO A 217 7.38 10.10 7.48
N PHE A 218 6.22 9.46 7.42
CA PHE A 218 5.59 8.77 8.56
C PHE A 218 5.17 7.37 8.15
N LEU A 219 5.61 6.35 8.90
CA LEU A 219 5.15 4.99 8.69
C LEU A 219 3.65 4.89 8.95
N MET A 220 2.91 4.37 7.98
CA MET A 220 1.47 4.16 8.07
C MET A 220 1.15 2.74 8.53
N GLU A 221 1.62 1.75 7.80
CA GLU A 221 1.43 0.33 8.13
C GLU A 221 2.42 -0.59 7.41
N VAL A 222 2.42 -1.86 7.77
CA VAL A 222 3.17 -2.91 7.07
C VAL A 222 2.22 -3.97 6.57
N ASN A 223 2.18 -4.15 5.27
CA ASN A 223 1.42 -5.22 4.63
C ASN A 223 2.29 -6.49 4.56
N THR A 224 1.96 -7.47 5.40
CA THR A 224 2.68 -8.74 5.50
C THR A 224 2.23 -9.73 4.41
N ARG A 225 2.20 -9.26 3.16
CA ARG A 225 1.77 -10.00 1.97
C ARG A 225 2.30 -9.34 0.70
N ILE A 226 2.24 -10.05 -0.39
CA ILE A 226 2.38 -9.42 -1.72
C ILE A 226 1.21 -8.46 -1.97
N GLN A 227 1.45 -7.38 -2.68
CA GLN A 227 0.43 -6.43 -3.11
C GLN A 227 0.16 -6.53 -4.61
N VAL A 228 -0.99 -5.98 -5.05
CA VAL A 228 -1.43 -6.00 -6.45
C VAL A 228 -0.39 -5.34 -7.34
N GLU A 229 0.11 -4.18 -6.91
CA GLU A 229 1.07 -3.31 -7.60
C GLU A 229 2.53 -3.80 -7.53
N ASN A 230 2.78 -5.04 -7.15
CA ASN A 230 4.14 -5.59 -7.11
C ASN A 230 4.84 -5.58 -8.47
N GLY A 231 4.06 -5.70 -9.54
CA GLY A 231 4.53 -5.78 -10.90
C GLY A 231 5.29 -4.53 -11.36
N VAL A 232 4.90 -3.33 -10.90
CA VAL A 232 5.59 -2.10 -11.28
C VAL A 232 6.99 -2.02 -10.66
N SER A 233 7.18 -2.51 -9.43
CA SER A 233 8.51 -2.66 -8.82
C SER A 233 9.35 -3.70 -9.55
N ALA A 234 8.77 -4.85 -9.87
CA ALA A 234 9.44 -5.90 -10.62
C ALA A 234 9.92 -5.40 -11.99
N ARG A 235 9.09 -4.61 -12.69
CA ARG A 235 9.35 -4.12 -14.04
C ARG A 235 10.59 -3.22 -14.17
N ILE A 236 10.90 -2.44 -13.13
CA ILE A 236 12.07 -1.55 -13.10
C ILE A 236 13.29 -2.19 -12.44
N SER A 237 13.16 -3.42 -11.95
CA SER A 237 14.22 -4.09 -11.19
C SER A 237 14.90 -5.17 -12.01
N SER A 238 16.18 -5.40 -11.74
CA SER A 238 16.92 -6.59 -12.21
C SER A 238 17.84 -7.11 -11.12
N ILE A 239 18.16 -8.39 -11.19
CA ILE A 239 19.08 -9.06 -10.26
C ILE A 239 20.29 -9.53 -11.05
N ARG A 240 21.49 -9.16 -10.61
CA ARG A 240 22.75 -9.53 -11.28
C ARG A 240 22.87 -11.06 -11.41
N ASN A 241 23.26 -11.52 -12.57
CA ASN A 241 23.39 -12.95 -12.89
C ASN A 241 22.08 -13.75 -12.80
N HIS A 242 20.94 -13.07 -12.85
CA HIS A 242 19.63 -13.70 -12.94
C HIS A 242 19.09 -13.50 -14.36
N GLU A 243 18.73 -14.58 -15.04
CA GLU A 243 18.14 -14.50 -16.36
C GLU A 243 16.63 -14.20 -16.28
N GLY A 244 16.17 -13.27 -17.11
CA GLY A 244 14.76 -12.91 -17.22
C GLY A 244 14.31 -11.79 -16.26
N PRO A 245 13.04 -11.43 -16.35
CA PRO A 245 12.45 -10.38 -15.51
C PRO A 245 12.34 -10.83 -14.05
N VAL A 246 12.42 -9.86 -13.13
CA VAL A 246 12.12 -10.12 -11.72
C VAL A 246 10.66 -10.53 -11.57
N ASP A 247 10.40 -11.62 -10.83
CA ASP A 247 9.08 -12.10 -10.48
C ASP A 247 8.98 -12.25 -8.96
N LEU A 248 8.37 -11.24 -8.31
CA LEU A 248 8.23 -11.21 -6.85
C LEU A 248 7.26 -12.27 -6.32
N ILE A 249 6.36 -12.78 -7.16
CA ILE A 249 5.44 -13.87 -6.79
C ILE A 249 6.21 -15.19 -6.81
N ALA A 250 7.04 -15.41 -7.83
CA ALA A 250 7.93 -16.57 -7.87
C ALA A 250 8.91 -16.56 -6.68
N GLU A 251 9.51 -15.40 -6.36
CA GLU A 251 10.35 -15.25 -5.17
C GLU A 251 9.58 -15.59 -3.87
N GLN A 252 8.35 -15.13 -3.74
CA GLN A 252 7.50 -15.47 -2.59
C GLN A 252 7.29 -16.99 -2.45
N ILE A 253 7.08 -17.68 -3.55
CA ILE A 253 6.87 -19.14 -3.58
C ILE A 253 8.19 -19.86 -3.22
N ARG A 254 9.31 -19.48 -3.84
CA ARG A 254 10.63 -20.08 -3.59
C ARG A 254 11.04 -19.95 -2.13
N ILE A 255 10.88 -18.73 -1.55
CA ILE A 255 11.10 -18.48 -0.14
C ILE A 255 10.15 -19.33 0.72
N GLY A 256 8.90 -19.46 0.32
CA GLY A 256 7.92 -20.33 0.97
C GLY A 256 8.39 -21.78 1.05
N LEU A 257 9.02 -22.28 -0.01
CA LEU A 257 9.63 -23.61 -0.09
C LEU A 257 10.93 -23.76 0.71
N GLY A 258 11.47 -22.66 1.24
CA GLY A 258 12.66 -22.64 2.08
C GLY A 258 13.96 -22.36 1.31
N GLU A 259 13.86 -21.93 0.06
CA GLU A 259 15.02 -21.52 -0.72
C GLU A 259 15.59 -20.19 -0.19
N PRO A 260 16.93 -20.02 -0.13
CA PRO A 260 17.55 -18.72 0.15
C PRO A 260 17.38 -17.80 -1.05
N LEU A 261 17.50 -16.46 -0.82
CA LEU A 261 17.46 -15.49 -1.91
C LEU A 261 18.53 -15.73 -2.97
N GLY A 262 19.74 -16.10 -2.55
CA GLY A 262 20.87 -16.31 -3.46
C GLY A 262 21.51 -15.02 -3.97
N TYR A 263 21.02 -13.84 -3.56
CA TYR A 263 21.52 -12.51 -3.91
C TYR A 263 21.42 -11.55 -2.71
N THR A 264 22.08 -10.42 -2.82
CA THR A 264 22.10 -9.34 -1.82
C THR A 264 21.53 -8.04 -2.43
N GLN A 265 21.45 -6.98 -1.63
CA GLN A 265 21.01 -5.67 -2.14
C GLN A 265 21.93 -5.13 -3.25
N ASP A 266 23.22 -5.41 -3.19
CA ASP A 266 24.21 -4.95 -4.19
C ASP A 266 24.02 -5.61 -5.56
N ASP A 267 23.26 -6.70 -5.62
CA ASP A 267 22.90 -7.41 -6.85
C ASP A 267 21.59 -6.90 -7.46
N VAL A 268 20.80 -6.14 -6.71
CA VAL A 268 19.53 -5.57 -7.19
C VAL A 268 19.79 -4.18 -7.77
N THR A 269 19.45 -4.02 -9.04
CA THR A 269 19.59 -2.75 -9.77
C THR A 269 18.24 -2.27 -10.29
N PHE A 270 18.12 -0.96 -10.54
CA PHE A 270 16.89 -0.32 -10.99
C PHE A 270 17.16 0.44 -12.29
N ASP A 271 16.23 0.36 -13.24
CA ASP A 271 16.32 1.02 -14.53
C ASP A 271 14.98 1.59 -14.98
N GLY A 272 15.00 2.86 -15.40
CA GLY A 272 13.85 3.55 -15.93
C GLY A 272 12.76 3.88 -14.91
N VAL A 273 11.57 4.08 -15.43
CA VAL A 273 10.34 4.39 -14.68
C VAL A 273 9.25 3.45 -15.12
N GLY A 274 8.55 2.86 -14.15
CA GLY A 274 7.36 2.06 -14.37
C GLY A 274 6.09 2.82 -13.97
N ILE A 275 5.03 2.70 -14.75
CA ILE A 275 3.69 3.19 -14.40
C ILE A 275 2.71 2.02 -14.55
N GLU A 276 1.99 1.72 -13.48
CA GLU A 276 0.90 0.75 -13.51
C GLU A 276 -0.45 1.49 -13.59
N TYR A 277 -1.28 1.10 -14.52
CA TYR A 277 -2.67 1.55 -14.64
C TYR A 277 -3.59 0.39 -14.27
N ARG A 278 -4.50 0.62 -13.34
CA ARG A 278 -5.56 -0.34 -13.03
C ARG A 278 -6.75 -0.10 -13.94
N LEU A 279 -7.09 -1.10 -14.74
CA LEU A 279 -8.32 -1.09 -15.53
C LEU A 279 -9.43 -1.68 -14.68
N ILE A 280 -10.37 -0.85 -14.28
CA ILE A 280 -11.40 -1.20 -13.28
C ILE A 280 -12.78 -1.01 -13.90
N ALA A 281 -13.66 -2.00 -13.72
CA ALA A 281 -15.04 -1.92 -14.17
C ALA A 281 -15.85 -1.02 -13.23
N GLU A 282 -15.91 0.26 -13.53
CA GLU A 282 -16.61 1.29 -12.77
C GLU A 282 -17.30 2.27 -13.68
N ASP A 283 -18.37 2.87 -13.18
CA ASP A 283 -19.17 3.87 -13.86
C ASP A 283 -18.79 5.27 -13.35
N PRO A 284 -18.02 6.06 -14.11
CA PRO A 284 -17.60 7.40 -13.71
C PRO A 284 -18.76 8.40 -13.65
N GLU A 285 -19.83 8.19 -14.41
CA GLU A 285 -20.99 9.07 -14.43
C GLU A 285 -21.86 8.87 -13.18
N HIS A 286 -21.81 7.69 -12.58
CA HIS A 286 -22.55 7.35 -11.36
C HIS A 286 -21.63 7.20 -10.14
N GLY A 287 -20.62 8.07 -10.02
CA GLY A 287 -19.76 8.15 -8.83
C GLY A 287 -18.81 6.97 -8.64
N PHE A 288 -18.36 6.37 -9.74
CA PHE A 288 -17.45 5.22 -9.75
C PHE A 288 -18.02 4.00 -9.01
N THR A 289 -19.33 3.79 -9.11
CA THR A 289 -19.95 2.54 -8.65
C THR A 289 -19.47 1.38 -9.52
N PRO A 290 -19.39 0.15 -8.98
CA PRO A 290 -19.00 -1.01 -9.79
C PRO A 290 -19.92 -1.14 -11.02
N TRP A 291 -19.30 -1.20 -12.20
CA TRP A 291 -20.00 -1.44 -13.44
C TRP A 291 -20.21 -2.95 -13.60
N VAL A 292 -21.44 -3.35 -13.87
CA VAL A 292 -21.84 -4.75 -14.01
C VAL A 292 -22.40 -4.97 -15.40
N GLY A 293 -21.86 -5.97 -16.10
CA GLY A 293 -22.27 -6.26 -17.45
C GLY A 293 -21.32 -7.23 -18.14
N ARG A 294 -21.38 -7.21 -19.46
CA ARG A 294 -20.61 -8.09 -20.32
C ARG A 294 -19.61 -7.31 -21.15
N ILE A 295 -18.35 -7.67 -21.05
CA ILE A 295 -17.29 -7.20 -21.94
C ILE A 295 -17.41 -7.99 -23.25
N GLU A 296 -17.63 -7.28 -24.36
CA GLU A 296 -17.76 -7.88 -25.70
C GLU A 296 -16.40 -7.93 -26.41
N ARG A 297 -15.54 -6.95 -26.15
CA ARG A 297 -14.21 -6.86 -26.74
C ARG A 297 -13.23 -6.30 -25.73
N PHE A 298 -12.11 -6.99 -25.57
CA PHE A 298 -10.95 -6.51 -24.81
C PHE A 298 -9.69 -6.79 -25.61
N ALA A 299 -9.04 -5.74 -26.12
CA ALA A 299 -7.87 -5.87 -26.96
C ALA A 299 -6.95 -4.66 -26.82
N TRP A 300 -5.66 -4.88 -26.97
CA TRP A 300 -4.61 -3.86 -26.96
C TRP A 300 -3.53 -4.23 -27.96
N LYS A 301 -2.63 -3.29 -28.23
CA LYS A 301 -1.43 -3.55 -29.02
C LYS A 301 -0.32 -4.04 -28.11
N GLU A 302 0.25 -5.20 -28.38
CA GLU A 302 1.42 -5.73 -27.69
C GLU A 302 2.65 -4.89 -28.01
N GLU A 303 3.37 -4.49 -26.96
CA GLU A 303 4.60 -3.70 -27.07
C GLU A 303 5.65 -4.19 -26.07
N PRO A 304 6.95 -4.17 -26.38
CA PRO A 304 8.01 -4.67 -25.47
C PRO A 304 8.09 -3.91 -24.13
N TRP A 305 7.57 -2.69 -24.10
CA TRP A 305 7.53 -1.85 -22.91
C TRP A 305 6.24 -2.01 -22.09
N LEU A 306 5.28 -2.80 -22.55
CA LEU A 306 4.00 -3.09 -21.89
C LEU A 306 4.02 -4.50 -21.29
N THR A 307 3.57 -4.61 -20.06
CA THR A 307 3.20 -5.89 -19.43
C THR A 307 1.72 -5.82 -19.06
N MET A 308 0.91 -6.67 -19.67
CA MET A 308 -0.51 -6.76 -19.36
C MET A 308 -0.78 -7.97 -18.50
N LEU A 309 -1.38 -7.77 -17.32
CA LEU A 309 -1.82 -8.82 -16.40
C LEU A 309 -3.35 -8.76 -16.33
N THR A 310 -4.03 -9.76 -16.88
CA THR A 310 -5.49 -9.82 -16.89
C THR A 310 -6.00 -11.24 -16.77
N HIS A 311 -7.19 -11.38 -16.22
CA HIS A 311 -7.99 -12.63 -16.23
C HIS A 311 -9.14 -12.57 -17.25
N VAL A 312 -9.35 -11.39 -17.86
CA VAL A 312 -10.39 -11.20 -18.87
C VAL A 312 -9.93 -11.82 -20.18
N PRO A 313 -10.70 -12.74 -20.80
CA PRO A 313 -10.37 -13.31 -22.11
C PRO A 313 -10.37 -12.22 -23.20
N THR A 314 -9.49 -12.38 -24.19
CA THR A 314 -9.40 -11.48 -25.34
C THR A 314 -10.13 -12.02 -26.60
N ASP A 315 -10.52 -13.29 -26.58
CA ASP A 315 -11.10 -14.02 -27.70
C ASP A 315 -12.57 -14.38 -27.51
N THR A 316 -13.09 -14.21 -26.32
CA THR A 316 -14.50 -14.50 -25.97
C THR A 316 -15.07 -13.42 -25.06
N PRO A 317 -16.37 -13.13 -25.18
CA PRO A 317 -17.03 -12.21 -24.25
C PRO A 317 -16.95 -12.69 -22.80
N TYR A 318 -16.87 -11.73 -21.87
CA TYR A 318 -16.70 -11.98 -20.45
C TYR A 318 -17.75 -11.28 -19.59
N GLU A 319 -18.52 -12.05 -18.82
CA GLU A 319 -19.44 -11.53 -17.81
C GLU A 319 -18.67 -11.13 -16.54
N ILE A 320 -18.81 -9.88 -16.11
CA ILE A 320 -18.16 -9.38 -14.90
C ILE A 320 -18.89 -9.93 -13.68
N PRO A 321 -18.23 -10.76 -12.85
CA PRO A 321 -18.85 -11.30 -11.65
C PRO A 321 -19.01 -10.22 -10.58
N THR A 322 -20.16 -10.19 -9.92
CA THR A 322 -20.49 -9.21 -8.88
C THR A 322 -19.89 -9.54 -7.51
N GLU A 323 -19.39 -10.75 -7.34
CA GLU A 323 -18.88 -11.29 -6.07
C GLU A 323 -17.40 -10.98 -5.84
N PHE A 324 -16.70 -10.42 -6.82
CA PHE A 324 -15.26 -10.18 -6.78
C PHE A 324 -14.96 -8.68 -6.97
N ASP A 325 -13.67 -8.34 -6.79
CA ASP A 325 -13.14 -7.01 -7.05
C ASP A 325 -13.35 -6.65 -8.55
N PRO A 326 -13.78 -5.42 -8.87
CA PRO A 326 -14.03 -5.00 -10.25
C PRO A 326 -12.75 -4.76 -11.08
N ASN A 327 -11.56 -5.08 -10.59
CA ASN A 327 -10.30 -4.92 -11.31
C ASN A 327 -10.24 -5.92 -12.48
N LEU A 328 -10.16 -5.42 -13.72
CA LEU A 328 -10.12 -6.21 -14.94
C LEU A 328 -8.69 -6.56 -15.36
N ALA A 329 -7.80 -5.59 -15.23
CA ALA A 329 -6.42 -5.74 -15.65
C ALA A 329 -5.48 -4.75 -14.96
N LEU A 330 -4.18 -5.08 -14.99
CA LEU A 330 -3.07 -4.21 -14.65
C LEU A 330 -2.22 -4.02 -15.90
N ALA A 331 -2.11 -2.79 -16.38
CA ALA A 331 -1.23 -2.44 -17.49
C ALA A 331 0.02 -1.75 -16.93
N ILE A 332 1.15 -2.42 -16.99
CA ILE A 332 2.44 -1.94 -16.46
C ILE A 332 3.29 -1.48 -17.63
N ILE A 333 3.60 -0.20 -17.63
CA ILE A 333 4.30 0.49 -18.71
C ILE A 333 5.67 0.92 -18.21
N TRP A 334 6.69 0.56 -18.97
CA TRP A 334 8.07 0.96 -18.69
C TRP A 334 8.53 2.04 -19.69
N GLY A 335 9.28 3.02 -19.20
CA GLY A 335 10.03 4.00 -19.99
C GLY A 335 11.41 4.23 -19.39
N LYS A 336 12.38 4.65 -20.22
CA LYS A 336 13.72 5.01 -19.73
C LYS A 336 13.70 6.17 -18.74
N ASP A 337 12.64 6.99 -18.82
CA ASP A 337 12.36 8.12 -17.95
C ASP A 337 10.84 8.35 -17.80
N LEU A 338 10.45 9.28 -16.96
CA LEU A 338 9.04 9.56 -16.67
C LEU A 338 8.31 10.10 -17.91
N ALA A 339 8.97 10.90 -18.74
CA ALA A 339 8.38 11.48 -19.94
C ALA A 339 8.00 10.37 -20.92
N GLU A 340 8.94 9.46 -21.20
CA GLU A 340 8.71 8.32 -22.09
C GLU A 340 7.66 7.35 -21.51
N ALA A 341 7.71 7.06 -20.21
CA ALA A 341 6.71 6.20 -19.58
C ALA A 341 5.28 6.79 -19.70
N ARG A 342 5.14 8.11 -19.57
CA ARG A 342 3.87 8.82 -19.76
C ARG A 342 3.39 8.80 -21.21
N GLU A 343 4.29 9.08 -22.17
CA GLU A 343 3.97 9.03 -23.60
C GLU A 343 3.48 7.64 -24.02
N ARG A 344 4.19 6.60 -23.58
CA ARG A 344 3.78 5.21 -23.79
C ARG A 344 2.45 4.88 -23.13
N GLY A 345 2.20 5.43 -21.93
CA GLY A 345 0.93 5.29 -21.21
C GLY A 345 -0.24 5.88 -21.99
N VAL A 346 -0.09 7.08 -22.52
CA VAL A 346 -1.09 7.71 -23.42
C VAL A 346 -1.30 6.85 -24.66
N SER A 347 -0.21 6.45 -25.32
CA SER A 347 -0.30 5.58 -26.51
C SER A 347 -0.99 4.25 -26.22
N PHE A 348 -0.77 3.65 -25.06
CA PHE A 348 -1.46 2.44 -24.65
C PHE A 348 -2.97 2.69 -24.50
N LEU A 349 -3.37 3.74 -23.78
CA LEU A 349 -4.77 4.06 -23.54
C LEU A 349 -5.52 4.41 -24.84
N ASP A 350 -4.88 5.13 -25.76
CA ASP A 350 -5.45 5.48 -27.08
C ASP A 350 -5.66 4.24 -27.97
N ASN A 351 -4.91 3.17 -27.77
CA ASN A 351 -4.99 1.92 -28.52
C ASN A 351 -5.66 0.77 -27.74
N LEU A 352 -6.18 1.07 -26.56
CA LEU A 352 -6.94 0.11 -25.76
C LEU A 352 -8.38 0.03 -26.29
N HIS A 353 -8.84 -1.16 -26.59
CA HIS A 353 -10.23 -1.46 -26.94
C HIS A 353 -10.87 -2.21 -25.78
N LEU A 354 -11.80 -1.57 -25.11
CA LEU A 354 -12.60 -2.16 -24.04
C LEU A 354 -14.06 -1.75 -24.25
N ASP A 355 -14.77 -2.62 -24.96
CA ASP A 355 -16.17 -2.42 -25.31
C ASP A 355 -17.04 -3.39 -24.51
N GLY A 356 -18.16 -2.91 -24.00
CA GLY A 356 -19.06 -3.74 -23.21
C GLY A 356 -20.49 -3.21 -23.22
N ARG A 357 -21.37 -3.96 -22.57
CA ARG A 357 -22.77 -3.57 -22.36
C ARG A 357 -23.16 -3.87 -20.92
N ASN A 358 -23.80 -2.91 -20.27
CA ASN A 358 -24.36 -3.12 -18.95
C ASN A 358 -25.60 -4.05 -19.00
N ASN A 359 -26.11 -4.44 -17.85
CA ASN A 359 -27.30 -5.30 -17.78
C ASN A 359 -28.59 -4.65 -18.35
N ALA A 360 -28.59 -3.33 -18.57
CA ALA A 360 -29.66 -2.62 -19.28
C ALA A 360 -29.46 -2.59 -20.81
N GLY A 361 -28.32 -3.11 -21.32
CA GLY A 361 -27.97 -3.13 -22.73
C GLY A 361 -27.35 -1.83 -23.26
N GLU A 362 -26.95 -0.93 -22.34
CA GLU A 362 -26.24 0.32 -22.65
C GLU A 362 -24.73 0.07 -22.76
N ALA A 363 -24.09 0.79 -23.72
CA ALA A 363 -22.66 0.66 -24.01
C ALA A 363 -21.78 1.38 -22.97
#